data_cf8efab28701465e41cea9cac39deb6f
#
_entry.id   cf8efab28701465e41cea9cac39deb6f
#
_cell.length_a   1.000
_cell.length_b   1.000
_cell.length_c   1.000
_cell.angle_alpha   90.00
_cell.angle_beta   90.00
_cell.angle_gamma   90.00
#
_symmetry.space_group_name_H-M   'P 1'
#
loop_
_entity.id
_entity.type
_entity.pdbx_description
1 polymer ?
#
loop_
_entity_poly.entity_id
_entity_poly.type
_entity_poly.pdbx_seq_one_letter_code
_entity_poly.pdbx_strand_id
1 'polypeptide(L)'
;MKFDNFSIQEPDTNVKVKDTFEIDSSLKVDSFSESNEYVPKLDADYCFDKATTLSILAGFQNNRRVMVQGLHGSGKSTHIEQVAARLNWPCIRINLDSHISRIDLLGKDVIAIEDSKQITKFQEGILPWAIQNPVALV
;
A
#
# COMPACT_ATOMS: atom_id res chain seq x y z
N MET A 1 -5.96 -12.14 7.93
CA MET A 1 -4.95 -11.16 8.35
C MET A 1 -5.54 -10.36 9.48
N LYS A 2 -4.87 -10.23 10.62
CA LYS A 2 -5.34 -9.41 11.74
C LYS A 2 -4.57 -8.11 11.68
N PHE A 3 -5.27 -7.01 11.49
CA PHE A 3 -4.69 -5.65 11.48
C PHE A 3 -4.88 -4.96 12.83
N ASP A 4 -5.17 -5.74 13.89
CA ASP A 4 -5.46 -5.24 15.22
C ASP A 4 -4.22 -4.51 15.80
N ASN A 5 -4.38 -3.21 16.04
CA ASN A 5 -3.45 -2.34 16.77
C ASN A 5 -2.12 -1.98 16.09
N PHE A 6 -1.97 -2.19 14.79
CA PHE A 6 -0.80 -1.71 14.07
C PHE A 6 -1.10 -0.35 13.43
N SER A 7 -0.43 0.69 13.90
CA SER A 7 -0.46 2.03 13.31
C SER A 7 0.86 2.30 12.61
N ILE A 8 0.79 2.69 11.34
CA ILE A 8 1.94 3.12 10.57
C ILE A 8 2.13 4.63 10.80
N GLN A 9 3.35 5.05 11.09
CA GLN A 9 3.67 6.48 11.22
C GLN A 9 3.56 7.17 9.86
N GLU A 10 3.36 8.49 9.87
CA GLU A 10 3.37 9.30 8.66
C GLU A 10 4.75 9.31 7.99
N PRO A 11 4.84 9.55 6.67
CA PRO A 11 6.12 9.69 5.98
C PRO A 11 6.98 10.77 6.63
N ASP A 12 8.26 10.47 6.86
CA ASP A 12 9.18 11.30 7.62
C ASP A 12 10.29 11.93 6.76
N THR A 13 10.36 11.57 5.48
CA THR A 13 11.36 12.07 4.55
C THR A 13 10.79 12.24 3.15
N ASN A 14 11.60 12.73 2.22
CA ASN A 14 11.24 12.79 0.80
C ASN A 14 12.44 12.44 -0.08
N VAL A 15 12.16 11.92 -1.25
CA VAL A 15 13.16 11.56 -2.25
C VAL A 15 12.95 12.32 -3.55
N LYS A 16 14.03 12.56 -4.29
CA LYS A 16 13.96 13.11 -5.64
C LYS A 16 13.72 11.98 -6.63
N VAL A 17 12.72 12.16 -7.48
CA VAL A 17 12.36 11.16 -8.49
C VAL A 17 13.53 10.85 -9.43
N LYS A 18 14.32 11.85 -9.78
CA LYS A 18 15.51 11.69 -10.63
C LYS A 18 16.52 10.73 -10.03
N ASP A 19 16.81 10.86 -8.74
CA ASP A 19 17.86 10.10 -8.06
C ASP A 19 17.39 8.67 -7.73
N THR A 20 16.08 8.50 -7.47
CA THR A 20 15.51 7.22 -7.00
C THR A 20 15.02 6.32 -8.14
N PHE A 21 14.50 6.91 -9.21
CA PHE A 21 13.88 6.20 -10.33
C PHE A 21 14.62 6.40 -11.66
N GLU A 22 15.71 7.17 -11.67
CA GLU A 22 16.47 7.53 -12.87
C GLU A 22 15.62 8.23 -13.96
N ILE A 23 14.52 8.86 -13.52
CA ILE A 23 13.60 9.58 -14.39
C ILE A 23 13.89 11.07 -14.31
N ASP A 24 14.15 11.71 -15.45
CA ASP A 24 14.39 13.16 -15.50
C ASP A 24 13.11 13.92 -15.13
N SER A 25 13.07 14.36 -13.86
CA SER A 25 11.96 15.08 -13.25
C SER A 25 12.47 15.86 -12.04
N SER A 26 11.93 17.05 -11.82
CA SER A 26 12.19 17.87 -10.63
C SER A 26 11.30 17.49 -9.44
N LEU A 27 10.41 16.52 -9.61
CA LEU A 27 9.46 16.09 -8.59
C LEU A 27 10.19 15.49 -7.38
N LYS A 28 9.70 15.86 -6.19
CA LYS A 28 10.02 15.20 -4.93
C LYS A 28 8.78 14.50 -4.42
N VAL A 29 8.95 13.35 -3.82
CA VAL A 29 7.85 12.52 -3.32
C VAL A 29 8.14 12.11 -1.89
N ASP A 30 7.12 12.14 -1.04
CA ASP A 30 7.22 11.67 0.33
C ASP A 30 7.60 10.20 0.39
N SER A 31 8.38 9.84 1.38
CA SER A 31 8.89 8.49 1.58
C SER A 31 9.15 8.22 3.06
N PHE A 32 9.44 6.98 3.39
CA PHE A 32 9.85 6.60 4.74
C PHE A 32 11.37 6.40 4.79
N SER A 33 11.99 6.86 5.86
CA SER A 33 13.43 6.65 6.10
C SER A 33 13.72 5.18 6.42
N GLU A 34 12.78 4.50 7.11
CA GLU A 34 12.91 3.11 7.51
C GLU A 34 11.91 2.23 6.77
N SER A 35 12.35 1.01 6.46
CA SER A 35 11.48 -0.03 5.88
C SER A 35 10.79 -0.81 7.00
N ASN A 36 9.58 -1.31 6.74
CA ASN A 36 8.86 -2.20 7.64
C ASN A 36 8.43 -3.49 6.92
N GLU A 37 7.77 -4.39 7.63
CA GLU A 37 7.36 -5.70 7.11
C GLU A 37 6.37 -5.65 5.94
N TYR A 38 5.68 -4.51 5.74
CA TYR A 38 4.72 -4.32 4.64
C TYR A 38 5.35 -3.68 3.41
N VAL A 39 6.62 -3.28 3.46
CA VAL A 39 7.33 -2.74 2.31
C VAL A 39 7.71 -3.89 1.38
N PRO A 40 7.34 -3.82 0.08
CA PRO A 40 7.68 -4.85 -0.87
C PRO A 40 9.19 -5.02 -1.02
N LYS A 41 9.61 -6.24 -1.38
CA LYS A 41 11.02 -6.49 -1.65
C LYS A 41 11.48 -5.69 -2.85
N LEU A 42 12.58 -4.95 -2.67
CA LEU A 42 13.19 -4.16 -3.72
C LEU A 42 13.90 -5.07 -4.75
N ASP A 43 13.60 -4.84 -6.02
CA ASP A 43 14.30 -5.40 -7.16
C ASP A 43 15.23 -4.32 -7.73
N ALA A 44 16.55 -4.52 -7.59
CA ALA A 44 17.54 -3.54 -8.02
C ALA A 44 17.62 -3.40 -9.55
N ASP A 45 17.26 -4.45 -10.27
CA ASP A 45 17.34 -4.51 -11.75
C ASP A 45 16.05 -4.07 -12.44
N TYR A 46 15.03 -3.64 -11.63
CA TYR A 46 13.75 -3.24 -12.19
C TYR A 46 13.82 -1.95 -13.00
N CYS A 47 13.38 -2.02 -14.26
CA CYS A 47 13.33 -0.87 -15.17
C CYS A 47 11.97 -0.18 -15.10
N PHE A 48 11.98 1.11 -14.79
CA PHE A 48 10.77 1.91 -14.66
C PHE A 48 10.35 2.55 -15.99
N ASP A 49 9.06 2.38 -16.37
CA ASP A 49 8.45 3.20 -17.42
C ASP A 49 8.17 4.60 -16.89
N LYS A 50 8.68 5.62 -17.57
CA LYS A 50 8.59 7.01 -17.11
C LYS A 50 7.15 7.48 -16.90
N ALA A 51 6.28 7.28 -17.87
CA ALA A 51 4.92 7.82 -17.82
C ALA A 51 4.09 7.14 -16.72
N THR A 52 4.16 5.82 -16.64
CA THR A 52 3.46 5.02 -15.63
C THR A 52 3.97 5.35 -14.23
N THR A 53 5.28 5.43 -14.05
CA THR A 53 5.90 5.76 -12.75
C THR A 53 5.48 7.13 -12.25
N LEU A 54 5.57 8.16 -13.10
CA LEU A 54 5.16 9.52 -12.72
C LEU A 54 3.67 9.61 -12.37
N SER A 55 2.82 8.87 -13.05
CA SER A 55 1.37 8.81 -12.75
C SER A 55 1.10 8.16 -11.38
N ILE A 56 1.80 7.07 -11.07
CA ILE A 56 1.70 6.40 -9.77
C ILE A 56 2.25 7.31 -8.66
N LEU A 57 3.41 7.93 -8.86
CA LEU A 57 4.00 8.86 -7.89
C LEU A 57 3.11 10.08 -7.62
N ALA A 58 2.41 10.59 -8.63
CA ALA A 58 1.42 11.64 -8.44
C ALA A 58 0.25 11.19 -7.55
N GLY A 59 -0.12 9.90 -7.62
CA GLY A 59 -1.08 9.28 -6.72
C GLY A 59 -0.59 9.26 -5.28
N PHE A 60 0.64 8.81 -5.04
CA PHE A 60 1.25 8.81 -3.71
C PHE A 60 1.34 10.22 -3.13
N GLN A 61 1.92 11.16 -3.88
CA GLN A 61 2.15 12.53 -3.41
C GLN A 61 0.87 13.30 -3.07
N ASN A 62 -0.21 13.03 -3.78
CA ASN A 62 -1.47 13.76 -3.62
C ASN A 62 -2.58 12.95 -2.96
N ASN A 63 -2.27 11.80 -2.41
CA ASN A 63 -3.24 10.84 -1.84
C ASN A 63 -4.43 10.60 -2.80
N ARG A 64 -4.12 10.29 -4.07
CA ARG A 64 -5.12 10.08 -5.11
C ARG A 64 -5.19 8.61 -5.51
N ARG A 65 -6.41 8.18 -5.80
CA ARG A 65 -6.64 6.86 -6.38
C ARG A 65 -6.11 6.81 -7.81
N VAL A 66 -5.34 5.78 -8.12
CA VAL A 66 -4.76 5.55 -9.45
C VAL A 66 -5.27 4.23 -9.99
N MET A 67 -5.73 4.22 -11.24
CA MET A 67 -6.08 3.00 -11.95
C MET A 67 -4.99 2.69 -12.97
N VAL A 68 -4.34 1.54 -12.81
CA VAL A 68 -3.35 1.03 -13.77
C VAL A 68 -4.01 -0.05 -14.62
N GLN A 69 -4.19 0.22 -15.90
CA GLN A 69 -4.82 -0.67 -16.87
C GLN A 69 -3.79 -1.27 -17.84
N GLY A 70 -3.98 -2.50 -18.22
CA GLY A 70 -3.13 -3.19 -19.20
C GLY A 70 -3.44 -4.67 -19.27
N LEU A 71 -2.83 -5.36 -20.23
CA LEU A 71 -3.02 -6.80 -20.45
C LEU A 71 -2.59 -7.63 -19.23
N HIS A 72 -3.10 -8.84 -19.11
CA HIS A 72 -2.65 -9.79 -18.10
C HIS A 72 -1.15 -10.08 -18.29
N GLY A 73 -0.41 -10.17 -17.19
CA GLY A 73 1.03 -10.43 -17.23
C GLY A 73 1.92 -9.23 -17.61
N SER A 74 1.36 -8.02 -17.83
CA SER A 74 2.15 -6.83 -18.19
C SER A 74 2.89 -6.16 -17.01
N GLY A 75 2.94 -6.80 -15.84
CA GLY A 75 3.69 -6.28 -14.69
C GLY A 75 3.04 -5.14 -13.91
N LYS A 76 1.74 -4.87 -14.09
CA LYS A 76 1.04 -3.75 -13.43
C LYS A 76 1.23 -3.69 -11.90
N SER A 77 0.94 -4.80 -11.24
CA SER A 77 1.07 -4.88 -9.77
C SER A 77 2.53 -4.79 -9.34
N THR A 78 3.43 -5.48 -10.06
CA THR A 78 4.87 -5.42 -9.81
C THR A 78 5.40 -4.00 -9.93
N HIS A 79 4.93 -3.23 -10.92
CA HIS A 79 5.34 -1.82 -11.09
C HIS A 79 4.97 -0.98 -9.87
N ILE A 80 3.72 -1.12 -9.38
CA ILE A 80 3.26 -0.40 -8.18
C ILE A 80 4.07 -0.83 -6.95
N GLU A 81 4.28 -2.14 -6.77
CA GLU A 81 5.08 -2.69 -5.67
C GLU A 81 6.53 -2.18 -5.72
N GLN A 82 7.16 -2.09 -6.90
CA GLN A 82 8.52 -1.56 -7.04
C GLN A 82 8.60 -0.05 -6.82
N VAL A 83 7.57 0.72 -7.17
CA VAL A 83 7.47 2.13 -6.78
C VAL A 83 7.40 2.26 -5.26
N ALA A 84 6.53 1.49 -4.60
CA ALA A 84 6.41 1.48 -3.15
C ALA A 84 7.72 1.06 -2.47
N ALA A 85 8.40 0.03 -2.97
CA ALA A 85 9.67 -0.44 -2.44
C ALA A 85 10.76 0.64 -2.47
N ARG A 86 10.85 1.44 -3.56
CA ARG A 86 11.82 2.54 -3.68
C ARG A 86 11.53 3.69 -2.72
N LEU A 87 10.29 3.84 -2.27
CA LEU A 87 9.86 4.85 -1.32
C LEU A 87 9.86 4.35 0.13
N ASN A 88 10.26 3.10 0.39
CA ASN A 88 10.01 2.39 1.64
C ASN A 88 8.54 2.47 2.08
N TRP A 89 7.62 2.57 1.11
CA TRP A 89 6.19 2.77 1.37
C TRP A 89 5.50 1.44 1.65
N PRO A 90 4.81 1.29 2.79
CA PRO A 90 4.01 0.10 3.05
C PRO A 90 3.00 -0.15 1.95
N CYS A 91 2.95 -1.36 1.42
CA CYS A 91 2.10 -1.71 0.29
C CYS A 91 1.44 -3.06 0.53
N ILE A 92 0.11 -3.08 0.53
CA ILE A 92 -0.67 -4.29 0.70
C ILE A 92 -1.46 -4.56 -0.56
N ARG A 93 -1.30 -5.77 -1.07
CA ARG A 93 -2.02 -6.22 -2.26
C ARG A 93 -3.16 -7.14 -1.89
N ILE A 94 -4.33 -6.90 -2.49
CA ILE A 94 -5.51 -7.76 -2.40
C ILE A 94 -5.93 -8.16 -3.81
N ASN A 95 -6.06 -9.44 -4.04
CA ASN A 95 -6.66 -9.94 -5.28
C ASN A 95 -8.17 -10.05 -5.05
N LEU A 96 -8.95 -9.23 -5.75
CA LEU A 96 -10.40 -9.27 -5.69
C LEU A 96 -10.91 -10.42 -6.60
N ASP A 97 -10.93 -11.61 -6.04
CA ASP A 97 -11.45 -12.80 -6.67
C ASP A 97 -12.78 -13.25 -6.00
N SER A 98 -13.31 -14.39 -6.42
CA SER A 98 -14.56 -14.94 -5.89
C SER A 98 -14.51 -15.36 -4.40
N HIS A 99 -13.34 -15.39 -3.80
CA HIS A 99 -13.13 -15.76 -2.39
C HIS A 99 -13.15 -14.57 -1.45
N ILE A 100 -12.92 -13.36 -1.96
CA ILE A 100 -12.94 -12.13 -1.16
C ILE A 100 -14.38 -11.64 -1.01
N SER A 101 -14.87 -11.62 0.21
CA SER A 101 -16.20 -11.16 0.55
C SER A 101 -16.20 -9.71 1.05
N ARG A 102 -17.39 -9.11 1.11
CA ARG A 102 -17.58 -7.80 1.75
C ARG A 102 -17.09 -7.79 3.20
N ILE A 103 -17.24 -8.90 3.91
CA ILE A 103 -16.83 -9.06 5.31
C ILE A 103 -15.31 -8.94 5.46
N ASP A 104 -14.56 -9.51 4.52
CA ASP A 104 -13.10 -9.45 4.52
C ASP A 104 -12.58 -8.03 4.26
N LEU A 105 -13.31 -7.27 3.44
CA LEU A 105 -12.95 -5.89 3.11
C LEU A 105 -13.35 -4.89 4.21
N LEU A 106 -14.57 -4.97 4.73
CA LEU A 106 -15.11 -3.98 5.67
C LEU A 106 -14.93 -4.38 7.13
N GLY A 107 -15.02 -5.67 7.43
CA GLY A 107 -14.99 -6.19 8.78
C GLY A 107 -16.28 -6.90 9.19
N LYS A 108 -16.25 -7.47 10.39
CA LYS A 108 -17.34 -8.28 10.96
C LYS A 108 -17.39 -8.19 12.46
N ASP A 109 -18.56 -8.46 12.99
CA ASP A 109 -18.73 -8.71 14.42
C ASP A 109 -18.19 -10.10 14.78
N VAL A 110 -17.37 -10.15 15.81
CA VAL A 110 -16.80 -11.38 16.38
C VAL A 110 -17.16 -11.47 17.87
N ILE A 111 -17.36 -12.68 18.34
CA ILE A 111 -17.54 -12.93 19.77
C ILE A 111 -16.16 -13.10 20.38
N ALA A 112 -15.82 -12.22 21.31
CA ALA A 112 -14.60 -12.29 22.12
C ALA A 112 -14.95 -12.64 23.56
N ILE A 113 -14.00 -13.23 24.27
CA ILE A 113 -14.14 -13.48 25.72
C ILE A 113 -13.18 -12.52 26.43
N GLU A 114 -13.75 -11.56 27.16
CA GLU A 114 -13.02 -10.65 28.03
C GLU A 114 -13.58 -10.80 29.47
N ASP A 115 -12.70 -10.95 30.43
CA ASP A 115 -13.06 -11.14 31.85
C ASP A 115 -14.11 -12.27 32.10
N SER A 116 -13.98 -13.39 31.40
CA SER A 116 -14.90 -14.53 31.45
C SER A 116 -16.33 -14.21 30.97
N LYS A 117 -16.55 -13.10 30.27
CA LYS A 117 -17.83 -12.74 29.67
C LYS A 117 -17.70 -12.75 28.15
N GLN A 118 -18.75 -13.20 27.47
CA GLN A 118 -18.86 -13.06 26.03
C GLN A 118 -19.27 -11.63 25.69
N ILE A 119 -18.45 -10.99 24.85
CA ILE A 119 -18.75 -9.66 24.30
C ILE A 119 -18.73 -9.73 22.77
N THR A 120 -19.53 -8.92 22.15
CA THR A 120 -19.46 -8.71 20.69
C THR A 120 -18.51 -7.55 20.41
N LYS A 121 -17.49 -7.81 19.60
CA LYS A 121 -16.49 -6.82 19.19
C LYS A 121 -16.44 -6.75 17.67
N PHE A 122 -16.44 -5.53 17.12
CA PHE A 122 -16.23 -5.36 15.70
C PHE A 122 -14.75 -5.55 15.36
N GLN A 123 -14.45 -6.47 14.45
CA GLN A 123 -13.12 -6.65 13.88
C GLN A 123 -13.07 -5.97 12.52
N GLU A 124 -12.25 -4.95 12.40
CA GLU A 124 -12.07 -4.20 11.14
C GLU A 124 -11.50 -5.08 10.04
N GLY A 125 -11.96 -4.84 8.82
CA GLY A 125 -11.40 -5.37 7.60
C GLY A 125 -10.25 -4.51 7.08
N ILE A 126 -9.70 -4.88 5.92
CA ILE A 126 -8.53 -4.21 5.35
C ILE A 126 -8.80 -2.76 4.91
N LEU A 127 -10.02 -2.45 4.43
CA LEU A 127 -10.34 -1.11 3.93
C LEU A 127 -10.37 -0.05 5.03
N PRO A 128 -11.11 -0.23 6.16
CA PRO A 128 -11.08 0.73 7.26
C PRO A 128 -9.67 0.96 7.80
N TRP A 129 -8.90 -0.12 7.95
CA TRP A 129 -7.52 -0.01 8.41
C TRP A 129 -6.63 0.75 7.42
N ALA A 130 -6.72 0.47 6.11
CA ALA A 130 -5.91 1.13 5.10
C ALA A 130 -6.25 2.63 4.93
N ILE A 131 -7.49 3.02 5.22
CA ILE A 131 -7.89 4.45 5.19
C ILE A 131 -7.27 5.22 6.36
N GLN A 132 -7.03 4.56 7.49
CA GLN A 132 -6.49 5.17 8.71
C GLN A 132 -4.96 5.15 8.76
N ASN A 133 -4.30 4.48 7.84
CA ASN A 133 -2.84 4.33 7.83
C ASN A 133 -2.25 4.76 6.47
N PRO A 134 -1.03 5.35 6.46
CA PRO A 134 -0.34 5.71 5.23
C PRO A 134 0.21 4.45 4.53
N VAL A 135 -0.68 3.73 3.87
CA VAL A 135 -0.40 2.49 3.14
C VAL A 135 -0.93 2.56 1.71
N ALA A 136 -0.18 2.04 0.77
CA ALA A 136 -0.66 1.80 -0.58
C ALA A 136 -1.48 0.50 -0.61
N LEU A 137 -2.78 0.61 -0.74
CA LEU A 137 -3.67 -0.54 -0.93
C LEU A 137 -3.86 -0.80 -2.44
N VAL A 138 -3.42 -1.96 -2.90
CA VAL A 138 -3.42 -2.38 -4.31
C VAL A 138 -4.37 -3.54 -4.55
#